data_c7c3bdc52294333e8756d607581a85ac
#
_entry.id   c7c3bdc52294333e8756d607581a85ac
#
_cell.length_a   1.000
_cell.length_b   1.000
_cell.length_c   1.000
_cell.angle_alpha   90.00
_cell.angle_beta   90.00
_cell.angle_gamma   90.00
#
_symmetry.space_group_name_H-M   'P 1'
#
loop_
_entity.id
_entity.type
_entity.pdbx_description
1 polymer ?
#
loop_
_entity_poly.entity_id
_entity_poly.type
_entity_poly.pdbx_seq_one_letter_code
_entity_poly.pdbx_strand_id
1 'polypeptide(L)'
;MDLRISKKNEVYLKVEGEQHLHKELSEHFQFEVPGAKFTPAFKRRVWDGKIRLYSPGTGELYVGLYEYLTDYLEQKGYRYEVIEDKYFGRPDEVDEYVTPEGTAAFIRALRLPFKIRDYQLRGVYQALKFRRKLLLSPTGSGKSLIIYALVRWHLLKKREILIIVPTISLVAVSYTHLTLPTICSV
;
A
#
# COMPACT_ATOMS: atom_id res chain seq x y z
N MET A 1 -0.96 -25.04 -15.72
CA MET A 1 -1.25 -23.79 -15.05
C MET A 1 -1.28 -24.10 -13.56
N ASP A 2 -0.37 -23.49 -12.81
CA ASP A 2 -0.08 -23.97 -11.47
C ASP A 2 -0.85 -23.17 -10.41
N LEU A 3 -1.10 -21.85 -10.68
CA LEU A 3 -1.80 -20.97 -9.76
C LEU A 3 -2.74 -20.00 -10.50
N ARG A 4 -3.79 -19.57 -9.77
CA ARG A 4 -4.65 -18.45 -10.13
C ARG A 4 -4.59 -17.39 -9.04
N ILE A 5 -4.45 -16.15 -9.45
CA ILE A 5 -4.39 -15.00 -8.52
C ILE A 5 -5.55 -14.07 -8.84
N SER A 6 -6.39 -13.79 -7.86
CA SER A 6 -7.49 -12.82 -7.96
C SER A 6 -7.46 -11.85 -6.79
N LYS A 7 -8.07 -10.68 -6.95
CA LYS A 7 -8.21 -9.69 -5.89
C LYS A 7 -9.51 -9.97 -5.12
N LYS A 8 -9.40 -10.53 -3.92
CA LYS A 8 -10.56 -10.84 -3.07
C LYS A 8 -11.27 -9.57 -2.57
N ASN A 9 -10.50 -8.56 -2.20
CA ASN A 9 -10.97 -7.24 -1.75
C ASN A 9 -9.81 -6.23 -1.75
N GLU A 10 -10.01 -5.05 -1.17
CA GLU A 10 -8.97 -4.01 -1.13
C GLU A 10 -7.80 -4.34 -0.19
N VAL A 11 -7.87 -5.43 0.58
CA VAL A 11 -6.83 -5.84 1.53
C VAL A 11 -6.11 -7.12 1.07
N TYR A 12 -6.85 -8.09 0.55
CA TYR A 12 -6.36 -9.43 0.27
C TYR A 12 -6.46 -9.84 -1.19
N LEU A 13 -5.42 -10.54 -1.64
CA LEU A 13 -5.43 -11.43 -2.80
C LEU A 13 -5.98 -12.79 -2.39
N LYS A 14 -6.56 -13.48 -3.35
CA LYS A 14 -6.86 -14.90 -3.30
C LYS A 14 -5.92 -15.62 -4.25
N VAL A 15 -5.19 -16.57 -3.73
CA VAL A 15 -4.32 -17.46 -4.50
C VAL A 15 -4.96 -18.85 -4.47
N GLU A 16 -5.20 -19.42 -5.64
CA GLU A 16 -5.75 -20.77 -5.82
C GLU A 16 -4.71 -21.64 -6.53
N GLY A 17 -4.46 -22.83 -6.01
CA GLY A 17 -3.45 -23.74 -6.52
C GLY A 17 -3.40 -25.03 -5.70
N GLU A 18 -2.40 -25.86 -5.97
CA GLU A 18 -2.22 -27.11 -5.26
C GLU A 18 -1.72 -26.90 -3.81
N GLN A 19 -2.02 -27.84 -2.94
CA GLN A 19 -1.73 -27.71 -1.48
C GLN A 19 -0.23 -27.52 -1.18
N HIS A 20 0.65 -28.13 -1.96
CA HIS A 20 2.09 -27.99 -1.77
C HIS A 20 2.56 -26.55 -2.02
N LEU A 21 1.97 -25.85 -3.01
CA LEU A 21 2.27 -24.45 -3.30
C LEU A 21 1.81 -23.51 -2.17
N HIS A 22 0.65 -23.78 -1.57
CA HIS A 22 0.19 -23.01 -0.41
C HIS A 22 1.16 -23.14 0.76
N LYS A 23 1.75 -24.32 0.98
CA LYS A 23 2.75 -24.51 2.03
C LYS A 23 4.03 -23.75 1.72
N GLU A 24 4.53 -23.84 0.49
CA GLU A 24 5.74 -23.15 0.04
C GLU A 24 5.56 -21.62 0.14
N LEU A 25 4.43 -21.07 -0.30
CA LEU A 25 4.12 -19.65 -0.15
C LEU A 25 4.05 -19.23 1.32
N SER A 26 3.50 -20.07 2.20
CA SER A 26 3.46 -19.77 3.63
C SER A 26 4.85 -19.74 4.28
N GLU A 27 5.77 -20.56 3.78
CA GLU A 27 7.17 -20.57 4.23
C GLU A 27 7.94 -19.38 3.66
N HIS A 28 7.63 -18.94 2.43
CA HIS A 28 8.25 -17.79 1.81
C HIS A 28 7.77 -16.47 2.41
N PHE A 29 6.46 -16.30 2.59
CA PHE A 29 5.85 -15.08 3.13
C PHE A 29 5.76 -15.09 4.66
N GLN A 30 6.85 -15.41 5.33
CA GLN A 30 6.99 -15.31 6.78
C GLN A 30 8.32 -14.65 7.14
N PHE A 31 8.37 -14.04 8.30
CA PHE A 31 9.61 -13.49 8.85
C PHE A 31 9.66 -13.65 10.36
N GLU A 32 10.87 -13.77 10.88
CA GLU A 32 11.11 -13.82 12.33
C GLU A 32 11.02 -12.40 12.92
N VAL A 33 10.32 -12.28 14.03
CA VAL A 33 10.22 -11.00 14.73
C VAL A 33 11.50 -10.76 15.52
N PRO A 34 12.23 -9.64 15.30
CA PRO A 34 13.39 -9.30 16.08
C PRO A 34 13.06 -9.26 17.58
N GLY A 35 13.85 -9.98 18.38
CA GLY A 35 13.62 -10.04 19.82
C GLY A 35 12.49 -10.97 20.29
N ALA A 36 11.85 -11.72 19.41
CA ALA A 36 10.79 -12.68 19.74
C ALA A 36 11.16 -13.60 20.92
N LYS A 37 12.42 -14.04 20.98
CA LYS A 37 12.96 -14.92 22.04
C LYS A 37 12.78 -14.36 23.45
N PHE A 38 12.67 -13.06 23.59
CA PHE A 38 12.50 -12.40 24.89
C PHE A 38 11.04 -12.24 25.30
N THR A 39 10.11 -12.50 24.40
CA THR A 39 8.67 -12.33 24.68
C THR A 39 8.13 -13.49 25.54
N PRO A 40 7.16 -13.24 26.44
CA PRO A 40 6.53 -14.30 27.23
C PRO A 40 5.85 -15.37 26.37
N ALA A 41 5.26 -14.98 25.24
CA ALA A 41 4.56 -15.88 24.31
C ALA A 41 5.53 -16.91 23.69
N PHE A 42 6.73 -16.48 23.29
CA PHE A 42 7.77 -17.36 22.77
C PHE A 42 8.30 -18.29 23.87
N LYS A 43 8.62 -17.75 25.07
CA LYS A 43 9.10 -18.55 26.20
C LYS A 43 8.10 -19.62 26.63
N ARG A 44 6.81 -19.33 26.56
CA ARG A 44 5.73 -20.28 26.86
C ARG A 44 5.41 -21.23 25.70
N ARG A 45 6.12 -21.15 24.58
CA ARG A 45 5.89 -21.94 23.36
C ARG A 45 4.48 -21.79 22.77
N VAL A 46 3.78 -20.70 23.05
CA VAL A 46 2.46 -20.36 22.47
C VAL A 46 2.62 -19.77 21.09
N TRP A 47 3.77 -19.18 20.80
CA TRP A 47 4.10 -18.56 19.54
C TRP A 47 5.54 -18.90 19.13
N ASP A 48 5.76 -19.15 17.84
CA ASP A 48 7.05 -19.55 17.27
C ASP A 48 7.97 -18.35 16.89
N GLY A 49 7.56 -17.14 17.22
CA GLY A 49 8.33 -15.92 16.92
C GLY A 49 8.24 -15.44 15.48
N LYS A 50 7.36 -16.03 14.66
CA LYS A 50 7.21 -15.71 13.25
C LYS A 50 5.87 -15.03 12.98
N ILE A 51 5.89 -14.07 12.06
CA ILE A 51 4.70 -13.49 11.47
C ILE A 51 4.54 -14.06 10.06
N ARG A 52 3.35 -14.59 9.78
CA ARG A 52 2.99 -15.15 8.49
C ARG A 52 2.07 -14.17 7.78
N LEU A 53 2.47 -13.77 6.57
CA LEU A 53 1.71 -12.84 5.73
C LEU A 53 0.81 -13.57 4.74
N TYR A 54 1.03 -14.87 4.55
CA TYR A 54 0.22 -15.75 3.73
C TYR A 54 -0.52 -16.77 4.60
N SER A 55 -1.80 -16.95 4.33
CA SER A 55 -2.65 -17.95 5.01
C SER A 55 -2.84 -19.17 4.10
N PRO A 56 -2.19 -20.31 4.40
CA PRO A 56 -2.29 -21.49 3.54
C PRO A 56 -3.69 -22.13 3.53
N GLY A 57 -4.45 -21.99 4.62
CA GLY A 57 -5.81 -22.53 4.72
C GLY A 57 -6.83 -21.75 3.89
N THR A 58 -6.66 -20.44 3.76
CA THR A 58 -7.57 -19.59 2.99
C THR A 58 -7.01 -19.18 1.63
N GLY A 59 -5.71 -19.38 1.39
CA GLY A 59 -5.03 -18.91 0.18
C GLY A 59 -4.95 -17.40 0.09
N GLU A 60 -4.90 -16.68 1.22
CA GLU A 60 -4.93 -15.22 1.26
C GLU A 60 -3.55 -14.63 1.48
N LEU A 61 -3.24 -13.60 0.71
CA LEU A 61 -2.05 -12.76 0.82
C LEU A 61 -2.47 -11.29 0.78
N TYR A 62 -1.75 -10.41 1.45
CA TYR A 62 -2.01 -8.96 1.34
C TYR A 62 -1.77 -8.46 -0.08
N VAL A 63 -2.71 -7.68 -0.63
CA VAL A 63 -2.64 -7.13 -2.00
C VAL A 63 -1.35 -6.35 -2.26
N GLY A 64 -0.83 -5.66 -1.25
CA GLY A 64 0.43 -4.91 -1.35
C GLY A 64 1.67 -5.78 -1.58
N LEU A 65 1.56 -7.11 -1.47
CA LEU A 65 2.63 -8.06 -1.73
C LEU A 65 2.52 -8.72 -3.11
N TYR A 66 1.67 -8.21 -3.99
CA TYR A 66 1.46 -8.77 -5.32
C TYR A 66 2.75 -8.87 -6.14
N GLU A 67 3.52 -7.78 -6.23
CA GLU A 67 4.79 -7.78 -6.96
C GLU A 67 5.78 -8.82 -6.41
N TYR A 68 5.89 -8.94 -5.08
CA TYR A 68 6.75 -9.96 -4.46
C TYR A 68 6.27 -11.39 -4.74
N LEU A 69 4.95 -11.60 -4.85
CA LEU A 69 4.39 -12.89 -5.21
C LEU A 69 4.72 -13.25 -6.66
N THR A 70 4.51 -12.34 -7.59
CA THR A 70 4.81 -12.59 -9.01
C THR A 70 6.29 -12.81 -9.24
N ASP A 71 7.16 -12.00 -8.64
CA ASP A 71 8.62 -12.16 -8.70
C ASP A 71 9.05 -13.55 -8.19
N TYR A 72 8.47 -13.99 -7.07
CA TYR A 72 8.75 -15.30 -6.52
C TYR A 72 8.32 -16.44 -7.46
N LEU A 73 7.10 -16.35 -8.00
CA LEU A 73 6.57 -17.36 -8.93
C LEU A 73 7.40 -17.44 -10.21
N GLU A 74 7.83 -16.31 -10.76
CA GLU A 74 8.69 -16.23 -11.94
C GLU A 74 10.08 -16.83 -11.66
N GLN A 75 10.70 -16.51 -10.52
CA GLN A 75 11.99 -17.09 -10.11
C GLN A 75 11.94 -18.61 -9.98
N LYS A 76 10.78 -19.16 -9.55
CA LYS A 76 10.56 -20.60 -9.41
C LYS A 76 10.09 -21.27 -10.70
N GLY A 77 9.75 -20.50 -11.72
CA GLY A 77 9.23 -21.02 -13.00
C GLY A 77 7.79 -21.50 -12.93
N TYR A 78 7.01 -21.06 -11.95
CA TYR A 78 5.58 -21.38 -11.86
C TYR A 78 4.76 -20.55 -12.86
N ARG A 79 3.80 -21.22 -13.52
CA ARG A 79 2.86 -20.55 -14.43
C ARG A 79 1.64 -20.10 -13.64
N TYR A 80 1.32 -18.82 -13.73
CA TYR A 80 0.16 -18.24 -13.05
C TYR A 80 -0.71 -17.42 -13.99
N GLU A 81 -1.97 -17.28 -13.62
CA GLU A 81 -2.95 -16.42 -14.30
C GLU A 81 -3.49 -15.40 -13.30
N VAL A 82 -3.54 -14.15 -13.73
CA VAL A 82 -4.17 -13.08 -12.96
C VAL A 82 -5.59 -12.88 -13.47
N ILE A 83 -6.56 -13.11 -12.58
CA ILE A 83 -7.98 -13.02 -12.90
C ILE A 83 -8.50 -11.67 -12.45
N GLU A 84 -9.12 -10.94 -13.36
CA GLU A 84 -9.85 -9.72 -13.03
C GLU A 84 -11.20 -10.09 -12.41
N ASP A 85 -11.41 -9.64 -11.18
CA ASP A 85 -12.68 -9.79 -10.50
C ASP A 85 -13.64 -8.66 -10.90
N LYS A 86 -14.89 -9.01 -11.16
CA LYS A 86 -15.97 -8.08 -11.53
C LYS A 86 -16.16 -6.93 -10.52
N TYR A 87 -15.92 -7.19 -9.24
CA TYR A 87 -16.17 -6.23 -8.15
C TYR A 87 -14.92 -5.50 -7.68
N PHE A 88 -13.77 -6.17 -7.73
CA PHE A 88 -12.53 -5.67 -7.12
C PHE A 88 -11.45 -5.33 -8.14
N GLY A 89 -11.60 -5.76 -9.40
CA GLY A 89 -10.63 -5.53 -10.47
C GLY A 89 -9.32 -6.33 -10.30
N ARG A 90 -8.27 -5.86 -10.95
CA ARG A 90 -6.96 -6.52 -10.93
C ARG A 90 -6.14 -6.09 -9.71
N PRO A 91 -5.26 -6.97 -9.19
CA PRO A 91 -4.35 -6.62 -8.09
C PRO A 91 -3.34 -5.52 -8.45
N ASP A 92 -2.94 -5.46 -9.71
CA ASP A 92 -1.93 -4.56 -10.29
C ASP A 92 -2.53 -3.31 -10.95
N GLU A 93 -3.75 -2.92 -10.59
CA GLU A 93 -4.41 -1.74 -11.13
C GLU A 93 -3.59 -0.46 -10.98
N VAL A 94 -3.41 0.23 -12.09
CA VAL A 94 -2.85 1.58 -12.16
C VAL A 94 -3.86 2.54 -12.78
N ASP A 95 -3.83 3.81 -12.38
CA ASP A 95 -4.65 4.84 -13.02
C ASP A 95 -3.95 5.33 -14.29
N GLU A 96 -4.36 4.80 -15.45
CA GLU A 96 -3.77 5.13 -16.75
C GLU A 96 -3.95 6.59 -17.15
N TYR A 97 -4.97 7.26 -16.61
CA TYR A 97 -5.23 8.68 -16.87
C TYR A 97 -4.28 9.62 -16.12
N VAL A 98 -3.53 9.11 -15.16
CA VAL A 98 -2.53 9.88 -14.42
C VAL A 98 -1.20 9.86 -15.18
N THR A 99 -0.84 11.01 -15.74
CA THR A 99 0.44 11.22 -16.43
C THR A 99 1.35 12.17 -15.65
N PRO A 100 2.67 12.14 -15.87
CA PRO A 100 3.61 13.09 -15.25
C PRO A 100 3.25 14.54 -15.57
N GLU A 101 2.91 14.82 -16.86
CA GLU A 101 2.56 16.15 -17.37
C GLU A 101 1.25 16.66 -16.73
N GLY A 102 0.24 15.78 -16.64
CA GLY A 102 -1.04 16.07 -15.99
C GLY A 102 -0.86 16.36 -14.51
N THR A 103 -0.01 15.59 -13.83
CA THR A 103 0.33 15.83 -12.42
C THR A 103 1.04 17.17 -12.23
N ALA A 104 1.99 17.51 -13.11
CA ALA A 104 2.69 18.78 -13.07
C ALA A 104 1.74 19.97 -13.35
N ALA A 105 0.80 19.82 -14.29
CA ALA A 105 -0.23 20.82 -14.56
C ALA A 105 -1.16 21.02 -13.36
N PHE A 106 -1.59 19.93 -12.72
CA PHE A 106 -2.39 19.98 -11.50
C PHE A 106 -1.67 20.71 -10.37
N ILE A 107 -0.40 20.42 -10.11
CA ILE A 107 0.40 21.08 -9.07
C ILE A 107 0.52 22.58 -9.37
N ARG A 108 0.75 22.99 -10.62
CA ARG A 108 0.78 24.41 -11.00
C ARG A 108 -0.56 25.10 -10.73
N ALA A 109 -1.67 24.41 -10.99
CA ALA A 109 -3.01 24.93 -10.73
C ALA A 109 -3.31 25.15 -9.23
N LEU A 110 -2.60 24.48 -8.32
CA LEU A 110 -2.72 24.71 -6.86
C LEU A 110 -2.16 26.07 -6.42
N ARG A 111 -1.40 26.79 -7.27
CA ARG A 111 -0.80 28.11 -6.99
C ARG A 111 -0.08 28.17 -5.65
N LEU A 112 0.80 27.18 -5.41
CA LEU A 112 1.56 27.09 -4.17
C LEU A 112 2.48 28.33 -4.01
N PRO A 113 2.69 28.84 -2.78
CA PRO A 113 3.54 30.01 -2.53
C PRO A 113 5.05 29.72 -2.69
N PHE A 114 5.42 28.51 -3.05
CA PHE A 114 6.80 28.03 -3.23
C PHE A 114 6.87 27.03 -4.39
N LYS A 115 8.07 26.87 -4.94
CA LYS A 115 8.33 25.89 -6.01
C LYS A 115 8.39 24.49 -5.45
N ILE A 116 7.59 23.57 -5.99
CA ILE A 116 7.69 22.15 -5.68
C ILE A 116 9.01 21.59 -6.19
N ARG A 117 9.64 20.70 -5.43
CA ARG A 117 10.88 20.00 -5.82
C ARG A 117 10.55 18.76 -6.65
N ASP A 118 11.47 18.35 -7.52
CA ASP A 118 11.24 17.25 -8.47
C ASP A 118 10.87 15.93 -7.78
N TYR A 119 11.52 15.61 -6.65
CA TYR A 119 11.18 14.39 -5.89
C TYR A 119 9.79 14.45 -5.24
N GLN A 120 9.32 15.63 -4.87
CA GLN A 120 7.97 15.83 -4.32
C GLN A 120 6.92 15.64 -5.43
N LEU A 121 7.15 16.23 -6.61
CA LEU A 121 6.30 16.04 -7.78
C LEU A 121 6.25 14.56 -8.16
N ARG A 122 7.42 13.89 -8.21
CA ARG A 122 7.50 12.46 -8.47
C ARG A 122 6.74 11.65 -7.43
N GLY A 123 6.82 12.02 -6.13
CA GLY A 123 6.07 11.38 -5.05
C GLY A 123 4.56 11.51 -5.23
N VAL A 124 4.07 12.68 -5.59
CA VAL A 124 2.64 12.90 -5.90
C VAL A 124 2.22 12.05 -7.09
N TYR A 125 2.97 12.10 -8.19
CA TYR A 125 2.68 11.30 -9.39
C TYR A 125 2.60 9.81 -9.07
N GLN A 126 3.59 9.26 -8.36
CA GLN A 126 3.63 7.84 -7.98
C GLN A 126 2.42 7.46 -7.12
N ALA A 127 2.07 8.29 -6.14
CA ALA A 127 0.94 8.02 -5.27
C ALA A 127 -0.43 8.12 -5.98
N LEU A 128 -0.54 8.98 -7.00
CA LEU A 128 -1.77 9.11 -7.80
C LEU A 128 -1.91 8.00 -8.84
N LYS A 129 -0.80 7.59 -9.45
CA LYS A 129 -0.78 6.56 -10.48
C LYS A 129 -1.04 5.18 -9.92
N PHE A 130 -0.39 4.85 -8.81
CA PHE A 130 -0.51 3.55 -8.17
C PHE A 130 -1.46 3.65 -6.99
N ARG A 131 -2.47 2.80 -6.92
CA ARG A 131 -3.48 2.82 -5.85
C ARG A 131 -2.90 2.57 -4.46
N ARG A 132 -1.76 1.85 -4.39
CA ARG A 132 -1.01 1.57 -3.16
C ARG A 132 0.46 1.88 -3.41
N LYS A 133 1.01 2.78 -2.59
CA LYS A 133 2.43 3.13 -2.69
C LYS A 133 3.00 3.51 -1.34
N LEU A 134 4.12 2.91 -0.98
CA LEU A 134 4.93 3.33 0.16
C LEU A 134 5.90 4.42 -0.32
N LEU A 135 5.79 5.62 0.25
CA LEU A 135 6.70 6.73 -0.02
C LEU A 135 7.63 6.93 1.17
N LEU A 136 8.86 6.45 1.04
CA LEU A 136 9.90 6.69 2.04
C LEU A 136 10.51 8.07 1.81
N SER A 137 10.44 8.91 2.84
CA SER A 137 10.89 10.29 2.74
C SER A 137 11.47 10.76 4.08
N PRO A 138 12.68 11.35 4.11
CA PRO A 138 13.33 11.78 5.34
C PRO A 138 12.57 12.93 6.00
N THR A 139 12.88 13.20 7.27
CA THR A 139 12.35 14.37 7.98
C THR A 139 12.80 15.66 7.26
N GLY A 140 11.91 16.64 7.19
CA GLY A 140 12.19 17.92 6.50
C GLY A 140 12.07 17.87 4.96
N SER A 141 11.75 16.73 4.36
CA SER A 141 11.59 16.61 2.89
C SER A 141 10.30 17.24 2.34
N GLY A 142 9.40 17.72 3.21
CA GLY A 142 8.13 18.31 2.80
C GLY A 142 7.04 17.29 2.51
N LYS A 143 6.99 16.19 3.27
CA LYS A 143 5.90 15.19 3.21
C LYS A 143 4.51 15.80 3.27
N SER A 144 4.33 16.84 4.09
CA SER A 144 3.05 17.56 4.24
C SER A 144 2.56 18.15 2.91
N LEU A 145 3.47 18.61 2.05
CA LEU A 145 3.13 19.11 0.73
C LEU A 145 2.60 17.98 -0.17
N ILE A 146 3.24 16.81 -0.12
CA ILE A 146 2.78 15.64 -0.90
C ILE A 146 1.37 15.24 -0.42
N ILE A 147 1.16 15.14 0.90
CA ILE A 147 -0.14 14.83 1.48
C ILE A 147 -1.18 15.89 1.08
N TYR A 148 -0.85 17.19 1.18
CA TYR A 148 -1.73 18.27 0.74
C TYR A 148 -2.15 18.14 -0.71
N ALA A 149 -1.20 17.89 -1.62
CA ALA A 149 -1.49 17.72 -3.04
C ALA A 149 -2.42 16.53 -3.29
N LEU A 150 -2.17 15.38 -2.62
CA LEU A 150 -3.04 14.21 -2.73
C LEU A 150 -4.46 14.49 -2.22
N VAL A 151 -4.57 15.16 -1.09
CA VAL A 151 -5.87 15.57 -0.54
C VAL A 151 -6.62 16.48 -1.52
N ARG A 152 -5.94 17.50 -2.05
CA ARG A 152 -6.57 18.42 -3.03
C ARG A 152 -7.04 17.68 -4.29
N TRP A 153 -6.24 16.72 -4.79
CA TRP A 153 -6.61 15.91 -5.94
C TRP A 153 -7.89 15.09 -5.69
N HIS A 154 -7.98 14.42 -4.55
CA HIS A 154 -9.14 13.60 -4.22
C HIS A 154 -10.38 14.42 -3.90
N LEU A 155 -10.23 15.59 -3.25
CA LEU A 155 -11.34 16.53 -3.02
C LEU A 155 -11.93 17.06 -4.34
N LEU A 156 -11.10 17.38 -5.34
CA LEU A 156 -11.59 17.77 -6.66
C LEU A 156 -12.40 16.67 -7.33
N LYS A 157 -12.09 15.40 -7.03
CA LYS A 157 -12.85 14.24 -7.49
C LYS A 157 -14.04 13.89 -6.56
N LYS A 158 -14.36 14.73 -5.58
CA LYS A 158 -15.44 14.54 -4.58
C LYS A 158 -15.33 13.20 -3.83
N ARG A 159 -14.11 12.77 -3.51
CA ARG A 159 -13.83 11.55 -2.76
C ARG A 159 -13.67 11.86 -1.28
N GLU A 160 -14.11 10.96 -0.43
CA GLU A 160 -13.83 10.99 1.00
C GLU A 160 -12.37 10.61 1.26
N ILE A 161 -11.77 11.23 2.28
CA ILE A 161 -10.35 11.07 2.59
C ILE A 161 -10.18 10.83 4.08
N LEU A 162 -9.44 9.78 4.43
CA LEU A 162 -9.04 9.48 5.80
C LEU A 162 -7.52 9.60 5.90
N ILE A 163 -7.02 10.45 6.81
CA ILE A 163 -5.61 10.59 7.13
C ILE A 163 -5.36 10.02 8.52
N ILE A 164 -4.54 8.98 8.60
CA ILE A 164 -4.18 8.33 9.87
C ILE A 164 -2.77 8.74 10.25
N VAL A 165 -2.61 9.23 11.47
CA VAL A 165 -1.31 9.65 12.02
C VAL A 165 -1.06 8.99 13.37
N PRO A 166 0.20 8.67 13.72
CA PRO A 166 0.51 7.87 14.91
C PRO A 166 0.35 8.60 16.25
N THR A 167 0.25 9.95 16.26
CA THR A 167 0.15 10.73 17.49
C THR A 167 -0.82 11.90 17.36
N ILE A 168 -1.46 12.29 18.47
CA ILE A 168 -2.37 13.44 18.54
C ILE A 168 -1.66 14.75 18.18
N SER A 169 -0.40 14.92 18.57
CA SER A 169 0.41 16.09 18.21
C SER A 169 0.53 16.26 16.68
N LEU A 170 0.65 15.16 15.93
CA LEU A 170 0.70 15.20 14.46
C LEU A 170 -0.67 15.51 13.84
N VAL A 171 -1.77 15.21 14.51
CA VAL A 171 -3.11 15.64 14.07
C VAL A 171 -3.18 17.16 14.04
N ALA A 172 -2.80 17.84 15.14
CA ALA A 172 -2.81 19.29 15.22
C ALA A 172 -1.92 19.95 14.16
N VAL A 173 -0.69 19.45 13.98
CA VAL A 173 0.24 19.94 12.95
C VAL A 173 -0.32 19.74 11.53
N SER A 174 -0.85 18.57 11.25
CA SER A 174 -1.44 18.27 9.92
C SER A 174 -2.66 19.15 9.66
N TYR A 175 -3.47 19.42 10.69
CA TYR A 175 -4.64 20.28 10.59
C TYR A 175 -4.27 21.73 10.23
N THR A 176 -3.31 22.34 10.96
CA THR A 176 -2.88 23.72 10.72
C THR A 176 -2.22 23.92 9.35
N HIS A 177 -1.50 22.92 8.85
CA HIS A 177 -0.84 23.00 7.55
C HIS A 177 -1.76 22.70 6.35
N LEU A 178 -2.82 21.92 6.55
CA LEU A 178 -3.70 21.51 5.44
C LEU A 178 -4.92 22.42 5.26
N THR A 179 -5.25 23.30 6.23
CA THR A 179 -6.44 24.18 6.20
C THR A 179 -7.68 23.51 5.59
N LEU A 180 -7.91 22.27 6.00
CA LEU A 180 -9.04 21.49 5.52
C LEU A 180 -10.26 21.80 6.38
N PRO A 181 -11.47 21.95 5.80
CA PRO A 181 -12.68 21.97 6.59
C PRO A 181 -12.80 20.64 7.34
N THR A 182 -12.83 20.73 8.66
CA THR A 182 -12.88 19.57 9.55
C THR A 182 -14.20 18.86 9.43
N ILE A 183 -14.17 17.57 9.18
CA ILE A 183 -15.24 16.67 9.56
C ILE A 183 -14.61 15.55 10.38
N CYS A 184 -15.06 15.45 11.64
CA CYS A 184 -14.84 14.44 12.67
C CYS A 184 -13.61 14.58 13.54
N SER A 185 -13.86 15.12 14.71
CA SER A 185 -13.32 14.64 15.98
C SER A 185 -14.00 13.32 16.36
N VAL A 186 -13.23 12.28 16.64
CA VAL A 186 -13.64 11.16 17.47
C VAL A 186 -13.02 11.35 18.84
#